data_6fa2a68f494819626b745b9cf9b3d61c
#
_entry.id   6fa2a68f494819626b745b9cf9b3d61c
#
_cell.length_a   1.000
_cell.length_b   1.000
_cell.length_c   1.000
_cell.angle_alpha   90.00
_cell.angle_beta   90.00
_cell.angle_gamma   90.00
#
_symmetry.space_group_name_H-M   'P 1'
#
loop_
_entity.id
_entity.type
_entity.pdbx_description
1 polymer ?
#
loop_
_entity_poly.entity_id
_entity_poly.type
_entity_poly.pdbx_seq_one_letter_code
_entity_poly.pdbx_strand_id
1 'polypeptide(L)'
;MKNQLLLTTYQDYDAAFLLEEGQLAQISLEKSDQDKIGDIYIGKVKNIAGNLSAAFVEYKKGCMGFLPLTDLRMSAILNRRDANELKCEDEVLVQIAKEPIKTKDAALTCDISFAGTYFVLVPKSHGIHYSKKITEQQKQILWQMLDKSMPMLFGDLAVFLDRYGLIVRTNAVLAEETILFQELHDLFHKASKVLQTADKRTVYSCIYREADLFEQAIRNQYDLEDTEIITDQAKIAAKIQESMGFKIRLYEDKQLSLFALYGLKGQIENALSRRVWLKSGGYLIIDPTEALTVIDVNTGKAPGKKKEREAFYFQTNKEAAIEAARQLRVRNISGMILIDFINMESKADQETLLTLLKEQLRKDPIQTVFVDLTKLGLIEITRKKTAASLAEKLGRSRKETL
;
A
#
# COMPACT_ATOMS: atom_id res chain seq x y z
N MET A 1 6.70 -20.12 11.64
CA MET A 1 5.45 -19.65 12.32
C MET A 1 4.62 -18.97 11.25
N LYS A 2 3.30 -19.14 11.27
CA LYS A 2 2.42 -18.38 10.35
C LYS A 2 2.51 -16.89 10.66
N ASN A 3 2.38 -16.06 9.63
CA ASN A 3 2.18 -14.63 9.82
C ASN A 3 0.86 -14.38 10.54
N GLN A 4 0.76 -13.27 11.25
CA GLN A 4 -0.46 -12.91 12.00
C GLN A 4 -0.87 -11.49 11.65
N LEU A 5 -2.11 -11.33 11.21
CA LEU A 5 -2.72 -10.03 10.96
C LEU A 5 -3.73 -9.74 12.06
N LEU A 6 -3.40 -8.80 12.93
CA LEU A 6 -4.24 -8.38 14.03
C LEU A 6 -5.09 -7.18 13.60
N LEU A 7 -6.39 -7.29 13.72
CA LEU A 7 -7.37 -6.25 13.41
C LEU A 7 -8.02 -5.79 14.71
N THR A 8 -7.74 -4.58 15.13
CA THR A 8 -8.17 -4.05 16.44
C THR A 8 -8.27 -2.53 16.40
N THR A 9 -8.37 -1.88 17.53
CA THR A 9 -8.27 -0.43 17.68
C THR A 9 -7.00 -0.03 18.43
N TYR A 10 -6.45 1.12 18.08
CA TYR A 10 -5.32 1.73 18.77
C TYR A 10 -5.55 3.23 18.94
N GLN A 11 -5.71 3.70 20.18
CA GLN A 11 -6.18 5.06 20.44
C GLN A 11 -7.51 5.33 19.71
N ASP A 12 -7.58 6.40 18.91
CA ASP A 12 -8.76 6.77 18.13
C ASP A 12 -8.73 6.24 16.69
N TYR A 13 -7.89 5.21 16.43
CA TYR A 13 -7.72 4.62 15.10
C TYR A 13 -8.23 3.19 15.05
N ASP A 14 -8.87 2.83 13.95
CA ASP A 14 -8.88 1.46 13.49
C ASP A 14 -7.45 1.08 13.13
N ALA A 15 -6.99 -0.09 13.55
CA ALA A 15 -5.60 -0.49 13.46
C ALA A 15 -5.43 -1.91 12.95
N ALA A 16 -4.58 -2.09 11.95
CA ALA A 16 -4.15 -3.39 11.47
C ALA A 16 -2.63 -3.55 11.66
N PHE A 17 -2.24 -4.63 12.35
CA PHE A 17 -0.84 -4.95 12.65
C PHE A 17 -0.48 -6.29 12.03
N LEU A 18 0.47 -6.29 11.09
CA LEU A 18 1.05 -7.52 10.58
C LEU A 18 2.28 -7.90 11.40
N LEU A 19 2.28 -9.12 11.92
CA LEU A 19 3.44 -9.72 12.58
C LEU A 19 4.03 -10.82 11.68
N GLU A 20 5.31 -10.74 11.41
CA GLU A 20 6.14 -11.77 10.78
C GLU A 20 7.03 -12.38 11.88
N GLU A 21 6.93 -13.69 12.12
CA GLU A 21 7.66 -14.37 13.21
C GLU A 21 7.51 -13.71 14.60
N GLY A 22 6.33 -13.17 14.89
CA GLY A 22 6.02 -12.47 16.15
C GLY A 22 6.56 -11.04 16.23
N GLN A 23 7.24 -10.54 15.21
CA GLN A 23 7.73 -9.17 15.13
C GLN A 23 6.83 -8.31 14.24
N LEU A 24 6.56 -7.10 14.67
CA LEU A 24 5.75 -6.15 13.93
C LEU A 24 6.40 -5.80 12.58
N ALA A 25 5.75 -6.16 11.48
CA ALA A 25 6.25 -5.99 10.12
C ALA A 25 5.55 -4.86 9.36
N GLN A 26 4.29 -4.56 9.71
CA GLN A 26 3.54 -3.46 9.12
C GLN A 26 2.51 -2.92 10.11
N ILE A 27 2.26 -1.62 10.06
CA ILE A 27 1.20 -0.92 10.80
C ILE A 27 0.36 -0.14 9.80
N SER A 28 -0.95 -0.30 9.89
CA SER A 28 -1.91 0.53 9.19
C SER A 28 -2.88 1.13 10.20
N LEU A 29 -3.04 2.45 10.17
CA LEU A 29 -3.92 3.21 11.05
C LEU A 29 -4.85 4.07 10.21
N GLU A 30 -6.15 4.09 10.56
CA GLU A 30 -7.16 4.87 9.87
C GLU A 30 -8.18 5.42 10.87
N LYS A 31 -8.65 6.66 10.66
CA LYS A 31 -9.79 7.20 11.39
C LYS A 31 -11.07 6.92 10.62
N SER A 32 -12.09 6.43 11.31
CA SER A 32 -13.35 5.96 10.71
C SER A 32 -14.06 7.01 9.84
N ASP A 33 -13.91 8.31 10.14
CA ASP A 33 -14.62 9.40 9.46
C ASP A 33 -13.79 10.13 8.38
N GLN A 34 -12.59 9.66 8.05
CA GLN A 34 -11.75 10.29 7.04
C GLN A 34 -12.08 9.79 5.63
N ASP A 35 -11.90 10.70 4.66
CA ASP A 35 -11.96 10.34 3.25
C ASP A 35 -10.75 9.48 2.89
N LYS A 36 -10.97 8.40 2.12
CA LYS A 36 -10.00 7.33 1.87
C LYS A 36 -9.50 7.35 0.44
N ILE A 37 -8.28 6.84 0.25
CA ILE A 37 -7.80 6.50 -1.09
C ILE A 37 -8.77 5.49 -1.70
N GLY A 38 -9.27 5.78 -2.91
CA GLY A 38 -10.25 4.94 -3.59
C GLY A 38 -11.68 5.46 -3.49
N ASP A 39 -12.01 6.34 -2.53
CA ASP A 39 -13.34 6.98 -2.48
C ASP A 39 -13.60 7.79 -3.75
N ILE A 40 -14.80 7.68 -4.29
CA ILE A 40 -15.22 8.35 -5.52
C ILE A 40 -16.29 9.40 -5.23
N TYR A 41 -16.05 10.60 -5.76
CA TYR A 41 -16.90 11.76 -5.56
C TYR A 41 -17.32 12.40 -6.89
N ILE A 42 -18.39 13.16 -6.85
CA ILE A 42 -18.70 14.15 -7.87
C ILE A 42 -18.20 15.50 -7.35
N GLY A 43 -17.07 15.93 -7.88
CA GLY A 43 -16.44 17.19 -7.52
C GLY A 43 -16.79 18.31 -8.48
N LYS A 44 -16.54 19.54 -8.06
CA LYS A 44 -16.72 20.75 -8.86
C LYS A 44 -15.38 21.43 -9.10
N VAL A 45 -15.05 21.73 -10.35
CA VAL A 45 -13.83 22.44 -10.72
C VAL A 45 -13.93 23.89 -10.26
N LYS A 46 -13.03 24.30 -9.37
CA LYS A 46 -12.98 25.68 -8.84
C LYS A 46 -11.95 26.55 -9.57
N ASN A 47 -10.83 25.96 -9.93
CA ASN A 47 -9.76 26.68 -10.61
C ASN A 47 -8.95 25.74 -11.51
N ILE A 48 -8.43 26.29 -12.61
CA ILE A 48 -7.54 25.60 -13.55
C ILE A 48 -6.23 26.37 -13.58
N ALA A 49 -5.16 25.73 -13.11
CA ALA A 49 -3.82 26.29 -13.05
C ALA A 49 -2.97 25.74 -14.20
N GLY A 50 -2.94 26.46 -15.32
CA GLY A 50 -2.20 26.03 -16.52
C GLY A 50 -0.70 25.88 -16.29
N ASN A 51 -0.11 26.74 -15.46
CA ASN A 51 1.32 26.68 -15.09
C ASN A 51 1.67 25.42 -14.27
N LEU A 52 0.70 24.80 -13.59
CA LEU A 52 0.85 23.56 -12.83
C LEU A 52 0.34 22.34 -13.60
N SER A 53 -0.21 22.54 -14.81
CA SER A 53 -0.91 21.50 -15.58
C SER A 53 -1.91 20.72 -14.71
N ALA A 54 -2.72 21.43 -13.91
CA ALA A 54 -3.63 20.85 -12.94
C ALA A 54 -4.91 21.67 -12.77
N ALA A 55 -5.95 21.02 -12.28
CA ALA A 55 -7.17 21.65 -11.80
C ALA A 55 -7.30 21.45 -10.28
N PHE A 56 -7.91 22.44 -9.62
CA PHE A 56 -8.33 22.36 -8.23
C PHE A 56 -9.83 22.07 -8.22
N VAL A 57 -10.18 20.93 -7.63
CA VAL A 57 -11.53 20.39 -7.59
C VAL A 57 -12.01 20.34 -6.14
N GLU A 58 -13.11 20.99 -5.85
CA GLU A 58 -13.81 20.80 -4.58
C GLU A 58 -14.60 19.49 -4.68
N TYR A 59 -14.08 18.40 -4.10
CA TYR A 59 -14.70 17.08 -4.20
C TYR A 59 -15.76 16.83 -3.11
N LYS A 60 -15.63 17.53 -1.99
CA LYS A 60 -16.56 17.52 -0.86
C LYS A 60 -16.63 18.94 -0.34
N LYS A 61 -17.76 19.37 0.18
CA LYS A 61 -17.97 20.76 0.62
C LYS A 61 -16.87 21.21 1.59
N GLY A 62 -16.09 22.20 1.18
CA GLY A 62 -14.93 22.72 1.92
C GLY A 62 -13.64 21.89 1.78
N CYS A 63 -13.63 20.79 1.03
CA CYS A 63 -12.46 19.94 0.82
C CYS A 63 -11.98 20.05 -0.64
N MET A 64 -10.79 20.60 -0.81
CA MET A 64 -10.15 20.77 -2.11
C MET A 64 -9.28 19.56 -2.45
N GLY A 65 -9.15 19.27 -3.73
CA GLY A 65 -8.24 18.26 -4.27
C GLY A 65 -7.52 18.75 -5.52
N PHE A 66 -6.31 18.24 -5.71
CA PHE A 66 -5.44 18.51 -6.83
C PHE A 66 -5.62 17.42 -7.89
N LEU A 67 -6.13 17.78 -9.07
CA LEU A 67 -6.32 16.90 -10.22
C LEU A 67 -5.29 17.24 -11.31
N PRO A 68 -4.26 16.41 -11.57
CA PRO A 68 -3.38 16.58 -12.72
C PRO A 68 -4.18 16.51 -14.02
N LEU A 69 -3.92 17.42 -14.98
CA LEU A 69 -4.59 17.39 -16.28
C LEU A 69 -4.21 16.14 -17.10
N THR A 70 -3.10 15.49 -16.80
CA THR A 70 -2.74 14.18 -17.36
C THR A 70 -3.71 13.06 -16.97
N ASP A 71 -4.33 13.18 -15.81
CA ASP A 71 -5.27 12.21 -15.25
C ASP A 71 -6.73 12.56 -15.56
N LEU A 72 -6.94 13.70 -16.26
CA LEU A 72 -8.25 14.12 -16.70
C LEU A 72 -8.74 13.23 -17.84
N ARG A 73 -10.00 12.82 -17.74
CA ARG A 73 -10.74 12.19 -18.85
C ARG A 73 -11.95 13.05 -19.17
N MET A 74 -12.09 13.46 -20.44
CA MET A 74 -13.24 14.28 -20.86
C MET A 74 -14.59 13.60 -20.55
N SER A 75 -14.62 12.28 -20.62
CA SER A 75 -15.79 11.48 -20.25
C SER A 75 -16.12 11.47 -18.74
N ALA A 76 -15.26 12.06 -17.90
CA ALA A 76 -15.53 12.26 -16.48
C ALA A 76 -16.28 13.57 -16.19
N ILE A 77 -16.42 14.47 -17.18
CA ILE A 77 -17.22 15.69 -17.06
C ILE A 77 -18.69 15.29 -17.22
N LEU A 78 -19.49 15.54 -16.17
CA LEU A 78 -20.87 15.04 -16.08
C LEU A 78 -21.91 16.05 -16.57
N ASN A 79 -21.67 17.33 -16.35
CA ASN A 79 -22.65 18.39 -16.69
C ASN A 79 -22.54 18.88 -18.13
N ARG A 80 -21.53 18.46 -18.90
CA ARG A 80 -21.35 18.78 -20.34
C ARG A 80 -20.90 17.56 -21.12
N ARG A 81 -21.83 16.87 -21.83
CA ARG A 81 -21.57 15.58 -22.49
C ARG A 81 -20.51 15.64 -23.61
N ASP A 82 -20.44 16.75 -24.35
CA ASP A 82 -19.54 16.92 -25.51
C ASP A 82 -18.40 17.90 -25.18
N ALA A 83 -17.90 17.87 -23.94
CA ALA A 83 -16.83 18.77 -23.53
C ALA A 83 -15.50 18.38 -24.21
N ASN A 84 -14.90 19.35 -24.90
CA ASN A 84 -13.57 19.22 -25.50
C ASN A 84 -12.46 19.79 -24.61
N GLU A 85 -12.84 20.52 -23.58
CA GLU A 85 -11.94 21.16 -22.61
C GLU A 85 -12.58 21.23 -21.24
N LEU A 86 -11.76 21.23 -20.18
CA LEU A 86 -12.22 21.46 -18.82
C LEU A 86 -12.46 22.94 -18.56
N LYS A 87 -13.56 23.28 -17.88
CA LYS A 87 -13.90 24.66 -17.44
C LYS A 87 -14.14 24.72 -15.95
N CYS A 88 -13.99 25.93 -15.40
CA CYS A 88 -14.46 26.19 -14.04
C CYS A 88 -15.96 25.92 -13.96
N GLU A 89 -16.40 25.43 -12.79
CA GLU A 89 -17.78 25.01 -12.50
C GLU A 89 -18.20 23.69 -13.21
N ASP A 90 -17.31 23.02 -13.95
CA ASP A 90 -17.57 21.66 -14.42
C ASP A 90 -17.73 20.70 -13.25
N GLU A 91 -18.70 19.81 -13.36
CA GLU A 91 -18.90 18.68 -12.45
C GLU A 91 -18.13 17.48 -12.97
N VAL A 92 -17.21 16.95 -12.17
CA VAL A 92 -16.29 15.89 -12.59
C VAL A 92 -16.35 14.70 -11.65
N LEU A 93 -16.31 13.49 -12.24
CA LEU A 93 -16.17 12.25 -11.50
C LEU A 93 -14.71 12.07 -11.15
N VAL A 94 -14.39 12.07 -9.86
CA VAL A 94 -13.02 11.97 -9.36
C VAL A 94 -12.88 10.93 -8.28
N GLN A 95 -11.72 10.30 -8.22
CA GLN A 95 -11.32 9.36 -7.19
C GLN A 95 -10.13 9.92 -6.41
N ILE A 96 -10.11 9.72 -5.10
CA ILE A 96 -8.96 10.07 -4.26
C ILE A 96 -7.83 9.10 -4.56
N ALA A 97 -6.72 9.62 -5.11
CA ALA A 97 -5.51 8.85 -5.41
C ALA A 97 -4.45 8.91 -4.31
N LYS A 98 -4.44 10.00 -3.50
CA LYS A 98 -3.57 10.16 -2.32
C LYS A 98 -4.28 10.98 -1.25
N GLU A 99 -4.06 10.61 0.00
CA GLU A 99 -4.54 11.38 1.14
C GLU A 99 -3.94 12.80 1.18
N PRO A 100 -4.66 13.78 1.74
CA PRO A 100 -4.08 15.09 2.04
C PRO A 100 -2.93 14.93 3.04
N ILE A 101 -1.83 15.62 2.82
CA ILE A 101 -0.65 15.53 3.70
C ILE A 101 -0.20 16.94 4.09
N LYS A 102 -0.24 17.27 5.37
CA LYS A 102 0.11 18.59 5.90
C LYS A 102 -0.73 19.69 5.24
N THR A 103 -0.08 20.55 4.47
CA THR A 103 -0.68 21.68 3.75
C THR A 103 -1.07 21.34 2.31
N LYS A 104 -0.86 20.08 1.87
CA LYS A 104 -1.18 19.67 0.49
C LYS A 104 -2.56 19.03 0.45
N ASP A 105 -3.38 19.49 -0.49
CA ASP A 105 -4.68 18.91 -0.78
C ASP A 105 -4.57 17.43 -1.20
N ALA A 106 -5.68 16.70 -1.12
CA ALA A 106 -5.78 15.35 -1.65
C ALA A 106 -5.42 15.32 -3.14
N ALA A 107 -4.69 14.32 -3.60
CA ALA A 107 -4.52 14.11 -5.03
C ALA A 107 -5.71 13.34 -5.58
N LEU A 108 -6.29 13.84 -6.67
CA LEU A 108 -7.42 13.26 -7.37
C LEU A 108 -6.99 12.69 -8.72
N THR A 109 -7.78 11.76 -9.24
CA THR A 109 -7.67 11.21 -10.59
C THR A 109 -9.05 10.98 -11.20
N CYS A 110 -9.17 11.08 -12.52
CA CYS A 110 -10.34 10.63 -13.27
C CYS A 110 -10.19 9.19 -13.79
N ASP A 111 -9.04 8.55 -13.59
CA ASP A 111 -8.82 7.14 -13.87
C ASP A 111 -9.40 6.30 -12.73
N ILE A 112 -10.73 6.17 -12.75
CA ILE A 112 -11.48 5.45 -11.72
C ILE A 112 -11.08 3.98 -11.72
N SER A 113 -10.83 3.42 -10.54
CA SER A 113 -10.45 2.03 -10.36
C SER A 113 -11.16 1.39 -9.17
N PHE A 114 -11.41 0.09 -9.24
CA PHE A 114 -12.03 -0.70 -8.17
C PHE A 114 -11.09 -1.82 -7.77
N ALA A 115 -10.54 -1.72 -6.57
CA ALA A 115 -9.56 -2.68 -6.06
C ALA A 115 -10.23 -3.85 -5.36
N GLY A 116 -9.85 -5.08 -5.74
CA GLY A 116 -10.14 -6.32 -5.06
C GLY A 116 -8.90 -6.95 -4.43
N THR A 117 -9.05 -8.18 -3.96
CA THR A 117 -7.96 -9.01 -3.43
C THR A 117 -7.05 -9.51 -4.56
N TYR A 118 -7.64 -9.91 -5.66
CA TYR A 118 -7.01 -10.60 -6.79
C TYR A 118 -6.89 -9.72 -8.01
N PHE A 119 -7.84 -8.80 -8.22
CA PHE A 119 -7.89 -7.91 -9.37
C PHE A 119 -8.03 -6.45 -8.99
N VAL A 120 -7.63 -5.57 -9.92
CA VAL A 120 -8.09 -4.18 -9.96
C VAL A 120 -8.76 -3.96 -11.30
N LEU A 121 -10.04 -3.58 -11.28
CA LEU A 121 -10.81 -3.24 -12.48
C LEU A 121 -10.72 -1.74 -12.73
N VAL A 122 -10.34 -1.35 -13.94
CA VAL A 122 -10.19 0.04 -14.37
C VAL A 122 -11.14 0.30 -15.55
N PRO A 123 -12.37 0.78 -15.32
CA PRO A 123 -13.29 1.13 -16.39
C PRO A 123 -12.72 2.19 -17.32
N LYS A 124 -13.02 2.10 -18.61
CA LYS A 124 -12.52 3.02 -19.65
C LYS A 124 -10.99 3.00 -19.84
N SER A 125 -10.33 1.96 -19.34
CA SER A 125 -8.97 1.58 -19.68
C SER A 125 -8.98 0.31 -20.56
N HIS A 126 -7.83 -0.15 -21.02
CA HIS A 126 -7.73 -1.27 -21.96
C HIS A 126 -6.69 -2.28 -21.52
N GLY A 127 -6.93 -3.54 -21.88
CA GLY A 127 -5.97 -4.61 -21.76
C GLY A 127 -5.78 -5.17 -20.35
N ILE A 128 -4.90 -6.15 -20.26
CA ILE A 128 -4.56 -6.82 -19.01
C ILE A 128 -3.12 -6.50 -18.59
N HIS A 129 -2.95 -6.17 -17.33
CA HIS A 129 -1.66 -5.90 -16.70
C HIS A 129 -1.45 -6.86 -15.54
N TYR A 130 -0.22 -7.28 -15.30
CA TYR A 130 0.12 -8.20 -14.23
C TYR A 130 1.05 -7.52 -13.23
N SER A 131 0.90 -7.88 -11.96
CA SER A 131 1.87 -7.52 -10.93
C SER A 131 3.27 -7.93 -11.37
N LYS A 132 4.27 -7.08 -11.13
CA LYS A 132 5.68 -7.38 -11.44
C LYS A 132 6.24 -8.60 -10.70
N LYS A 133 5.52 -9.09 -9.70
CA LYS A 133 5.87 -10.27 -8.91
C LYS A 133 5.41 -11.59 -9.56
N ILE A 134 4.55 -11.53 -10.58
CA ILE A 134 4.01 -12.70 -11.30
C ILE A 134 4.99 -13.09 -12.41
N THR A 135 5.39 -14.35 -12.44
CA THR A 135 6.30 -14.90 -13.46
C THR A 135 5.59 -15.07 -14.80
N GLU A 136 6.35 -15.19 -15.91
CA GLU A 136 5.76 -15.38 -17.24
C GLU A 136 4.93 -16.65 -17.34
N GLN A 137 5.35 -17.74 -16.70
CA GLN A 137 4.57 -18.99 -16.67
C GLN A 137 3.24 -18.79 -15.94
N GLN A 138 3.24 -18.11 -14.80
CA GLN A 138 2.02 -17.80 -14.06
C GLN A 138 1.08 -16.89 -14.86
N LYS A 139 1.61 -15.91 -15.60
CA LYS A 139 0.81 -15.05 -16.49
C LYS A 139 0.09 -15.88 -17.58
N GLN A 140 0.79 -16.84 -18.18
CA GLN A 140 0.20 -17.71 -19.19
C GLN A 140 -0.94 -18.56 -18.61
N ILE A 141 -0.76 -19.14 -17.43
CA ILE A 141 -1.80 -19.92 -16.74
C ILE A 141 -3.03 -19.05 -16.44
N LEU A 142 -2.81 -17.87 -15.84
CA LEU A 142 -3.89 -16.93 -15.52
C LEU A 142 -4.61 -16.43 -16.77
N TRP A 143 -3.89 -16.17 -17.86
CA TRP A 143 -4.48 -15.78 -19.13
C TRP A 143 -5.38 -16.88 -19.69
N GLN A 144 -4.91 -18.13 -19.76
CA GLN A 144 -5.68 -19.26 -20.25
C GLN A 144 -6.95 -19.50 -19.44
N MET A 145 -6.85 -19.34 -18.12
CA MET A 145 -7.99 -19.44 -17.22
C MET A 145 -9.00 -18.33 -17.49
N LEU A 146 -8.56 -17.06 -17.60
CA LEU A 146 -9.44 -15.94 -17.92
C LEU A 146 -10.10 -16.10 -19.28
N ASP A 147 -9.35 -16.46 -20.33
CA ASP A 147 -9.85 -16.65 -21.68
C ASP A 147 -10.91 -17.74 -21.76
N LYS A 148 -10.73 -18.82 -21.01
CA LYS A 148 -11.68 -19.94 -20.96
C LYS A 148 -12.98 -19.59 -20.25
N SER A 149 -12.92 -18.84 -19.15
CA SER A 149 -14.06 -18.70 -18.23
C SER A 149 -14.77 -17.35 -18.32
N MET A 150 -14.12 -16.32 -18.86
CA MET A 150 -14.74 -15.00 -19.09
C MET A 150 -15.96 -15.05 -20.02
N PRO A 151 -16.00 -15.86 -21.09
CA PRO A 151 -17.17 -15.94 -21.95
C PRO A 151 -18.47 -16.29 -21.24
N MET A 152 -18.39 -17.01 -20.13
CA MET A 152 -19.57 -17.40 -19.34
C MET A 152 -20.17 -16.22 -18.56
N LEU A 153 -19.37 -15.20 -18.23
CA LEU A 153 -19.77 -14.09 -17.35
C LEU A 153 -19.93 -12.77 -18.10
N PHE A 154 -19.03 -12.47 -19.02
CA PHE A 154 -18.89 -11.15 -19.61
C PHE A 154 -18.82 -11.16 -21.14
N GLY A 155 -18.93 -12.33 -21.78
CA GLY A 155 -18.68 -12.50 -23.21
C GLY A 155 -17.17 -12.60 -23.53
N ASP A 156 -16.82 -12.38 -24.78
CA ASP A 156 -15.44 -12.48 -25.26
C ASP A 156 -14.47 -11.64 -24.45
N LEU A 157 -13.37 -12.26 -24.00
CA LEU A 157 -12.33 -11.61 -23.18
C LEU A 157 -11.71 -10.39 -23.89
N ALA A 158 -11.48 -10.47 -25.20
CA ALA A 158 -10.89 -9.36 -25.96
C ALA A 158 -11.84 -8.16 -25.99
N VAL A 159 -13.16 -8.41 -26.17
CA VAL A 159 -14.18 -7.35 -26.13
C VAL A 159 -14.31 -6.74 -24.74
N PHE A 160 -14.18 -7.55 -23.67
CA PHE A 160 -14.15 -7.04 -22.30
C PHE A 160 -12.93 -6.16 -22.08
N LEU A 161 -11.74 -6.61 -22.46
CA LEU A 161 -10.47 -5.90 -22.27
C LEU A 161 -10.34 -4.64 -23.16
N ASP A 162 -11.15 -4.52 -24.21
CA ASP A 162 -11.26 -3.28 -25.00
C ASP A 162 -12.00 -2.16 -24.25
N ARG A 163 -12.83 -2.51 -23.29
CA ARG A 163 -13.63 -1.56 -22.50
C ARG A 163 -13.17 -1.38 -21.07
N TYR A 164 -12.46 -2.38 -20.54
CA TYR A 164 -12.00 -2.43 -19.15
C TYR A 164 -10.55 -2.85 -19.09
N GLY A 165 -9.73 -2.06 -18.41
CA GLY A 165 -8.41 -2.49 -17.98
C GLY A 165 -8.52 -3.42 -16.78
N LEU A 166 -7.76 -4.49 -16.78
CA LEU A 166 -7.68 -5.44 -15.67
C LEU A 166 -6.24 -5.54 -15.19
N ILE A 167 -6.01 -5.29 -13.88
CA ILE A 167 -4.72 -5.51 -13.25
C ILE A 167 -4.81 -6.75 -12.37
N VAL A 168 -4.01 -7.78 -12.70
CA VAL A 168 -3.95 -9.03 -11.94
C VAL A 168 -2.93 -8.87 -10.81
N ARG A 169 -3.38 -9.06 -9.57
CA ARG A 169 -2.54 -8.95 -8.37
C ARG A 169 -1.85 -10.28 -8.08
N THR A 170 -0.78 -10.23 -7.28
CA THR A 170 0.05 -11.41 -6.96
C THR A 170 -0.77 -12.53 -6.30
N ASN A 171 -1.74 -12.18 -5.47
CA ASN A 171 -2.58 -13.15 -4.77
C ASN A 171 -3.44 -14.02 -5.71
N ALA A 172 -3.69 -13.55 -6.95
CA ALA A 172 -4.45 -14.33 -7.93
C ALA A 172 -3.77 -15.64 -8.34
N VAL A 173 -2.46 -15.76 -8.15
CA VAL A 173 -1.67 -16.95 -8.57
C VAL A 173 -2.06 -18.21 -7.80
N LEU A 174 -2.44 -18.07 -6.53
CA LEU A 174 -2.75 -19.20 -5.64
C LEU A 174 -4.25 -19.39 -5.41
N ALA A 175 -5.08 -18.47 -5.90
CA ALA A 175 -6.50 -18.49 -5.66
C ALA A 175 -7.23 -19.49 -6.57
N GLU A 176 -8.28 -20.09 -6.07
CA GLU A 176 -9.17 -20.96 -6.84
C GLU A 176 -9.92 -20.16 -7.92
N GLU A 177 -10.12 -20.78 -9.09
CA GLU A 177 -10.77 -20.19 -10.24
C GLU A 177 -12.15 -19.58 -9.89
N THR A 178 -12.95 -20.31 -9.13
CA THR A 178 -14.28 -19.88 -8.68
C THR A 178 -14.26 -18.58 -7.88
N ILE A 179 -13.28 -18.42 -6.98
CA ILE A 179 -13.09 -17.23 -6.15
C ILE A 179 -12.66 -16.04 -7.01
N LEU A 180 -11.77 -16.27 -7.96
CA LEU A 180 -11.30 -15.24 -8.89
C LEU A 180 -12.45 -14.66 -9.73
N PHE A 181 -13.29 -15.54 -10.27
CA PHE A 181 -14.42 -15.10 -11.08
C PHE A 181 -15.53 -14.43 -10.27
N GLN A 182 -15.77 -14.87 -9.04
CA GLN A 182 -16.70 -14.21 -8.14
C GLN A 182 -16.25 -12.78 -7.85
N GLU A 183 -14.97 -12.58 -7.50
CA GLU A 183 -14.44 -11.22 -7.25
C GLU A 183 -14.54 -10.34 -8.50
N LEU A 184 -14.18 -10.87 -9.67
CA LEU A 184 -14.25 -10.10 -10.91
C LEU A 184 -15.69 -9.67 -11.25
N HIS A 185 -16.66 -10.58 -11.06
CA HIS A 185 -18.08 -10.29 -11.20
C HIS A 185 -18.52 -9.16 -10.24
N ASP A 186 -18.12 -9.23 -8.96
CA ASP A 186 -18.48 -8.24 -7.95
C ASP A 186 -17.87 -6.87 -8.25
N LEU A 187 -16.59 -6.84 -8.69
CA LEU A 187 -15.93 -5.60 -9.11
C LEU A 187 -16.63 -4.97 -10.31
N PHE A 188 -17.00 -5.77 -11.30
CA PHE A 188 -17.72 -5.31 -12.47
C PHE A 188 -19.09 -4.74 -12.09
N HIS A 189 -19.82 -5.42 -11.22
CA HIS A 189 -21.12 -4.97 -10.74
C HIS A 189 -21.02 -3.65 -9.98
N LYS A 190 -20.02 -3.52 -9.08
CA LYS A 190 -19.71 -2.28 -8.37
C LYS A 190 -19.39 -1.13 -9.34
N ALA A 191 -18.50 -1.38 -10.29
CA ALA A 191 -18.10 -0.39 -11.29
C ALA A 191 -19.29 0.07 -12.15
N SER A 192 -20.08 -0.86 -12.65
CA SER A 192 -21.27 -0.59 -13.45
C SER A 192 -22.29 0.26 -12.69
N LYS A 193 -22.57 -0.10 -11.43
CA LYS A 193 -23.47 0.64 -10.55
C LYS A 193 -23.00 2.07 -10.32
N VAL A 194 -21.73 2.29 -10.02
CA VAL A 194 -21.15 3.61 -9.78
C VAL A 194 -21.24 4.46 -11.03
N LEU A 195 -20.81 3.93 -12.19
CA LEU A 195 -20.83 4.68 -13.45
C LEU A 195 -22.24 5.02 -13.94
N GLN A 196 -23.21 4.10 -13.77
CA GLN A 196 -24.61 4.34 -14.15
C GLN A 196 -25.32 5.35 -13.24
N THR A 197 -24.86 5.50 -12.00
CA THR A 197 -25.50 6.40 -11.04
C THR A 197 -24.81 7.76 -10.95
N ALA A 198 -23.60 7.91 -11.49
CA ALA A 198 -22.85 9.16 -11.43
C ALA A 198 -23.62 10.36 -11.98
N ASP A 199 -24.24 10.22 -13.16
CA ASP A 199 -25.01 11.29 -13.81
C ASP A 199 -26.32 11.70 -13.06
N LYS A 200 -26.73 10.89 -12.07
CA LYS A 200 -27.96 11.07 -11.31
C LYS A 200 -27.73 11.62 -9.91
N ARG A 201 -26.49 11.83 -9.53
CA ARG A 201 -26.11 12.30 -8.20
C ARG A 201 -25.75 13.77 -8.21
N THR A 202 -25.94 14.42 -7.08
CA THR A 202 -25.61 15.84 -6.91
C THR A 202 -24.10 16.01 -6.70
N VAL A 203 -23.57 17.17 -7.07
CA VAL A 203 -22.20 17.59 -6.76
C VAL A 203 -21.90 17.47 -5.25
N TYR A 204 -20.67 17.16 -4.91
CA TYR A 204 -20.17 16.85 -3.55
C TYR A 204 -20.66 15.52 -2.94
N SER A 205 -21.40 14.71 -3.71
CA SER A 205 -21.79 13.38 -3.26
C SER A 205 -20.62 12.41 -3.31
N CYS A 206 -20.42 11.65 -2.24
CA CYS A 206 -19.65 10.43 -2.28
C CYS A 206 -20.50 9.33 -2.89
N ILE A 207 -20.12 8.83 -4.06
CA ILE A 207 -20.89 7.81 -4.80
C ILE A 207 -20.33 6.40 -4.60
N TYR A 208 -19.09 6.29 -4.13
CA TYR A 208 -18.47 5.03 -3.75
C TYR A 208 -17.54 5.24 -2.57
N ARG A 209 -17.65 4.39 -1.58
CA ARG A 209 -16.71 4.29 -0.46
C ARG A 209 -15.81 3.08 -0.67
N GLU A 210 -14.51 3.30 -0.57
CA GLU A 210 -13.55 2.20 -0.61
C GLU A 210 -13.68 1.35 0.66
N ALA A 211 -13.24 0.11 0.56
CA ALA A 211 -13.19 -0.81 1.68
C ALA A 211 -12.55 -0.18 2.92
N ASP A 212 -13.00 -0.59 4.10
CA ASP A 212 -12.37 -0.11 5.33
C ASP A 212 -10.94 -0.63 5.49
N LEU A 213 -10.25 -0.10 6.50
CA LEU A 213 -8.87 -0.48 6.79
C LEU A 213 -8.68 -2.00 6.90
N PHE A 214 -9.62 -2.70 7.51
CA PHE A 214 -9.49 -4.12 7.79
C PHE A 214 -9.59 -4.95 6.52
N GLU A 215 -10.56 -4.66 5.67
CA GLU A 215 -10.66 -5.29 4.35
C GLU A 215 -9.44 -4.97 3.49
N GLN A 216 -8.99 -3.72 3.48
CA GLN A 216 -7.78 -3.32 2.76
C GLN A 216 -6.52 -4.02 3.31
N ALA A 217 -6.39 -4.14 4.64
CA ALA A 217 -5.26 -4.81 5.27
C ALA A 217 -5.19 -6.29 4.85
N ILE A 218 -6.34 -6.97 4.76
CA ILE A 218 -6.41 -8.35 4.27
C ILE A 218 -6.04 -8.43 2.79
N ARG A 219 -6.67 -7.60 1.93
CA ARG A 219 -6.40 -7.58 0.47
C ARG A 219 -4.94 -7.32 0.12
N ASN A 220 -4.24 -6.58 0.96
CA ASN A 220 -2.86 -6.18 0.73
C ASN A 220 -1.82 -7.15 1.30
N GLN A 221 -2.24 -8.25 1.94
CA GLN A 221 -1.30 -9.27 2.39
C GLN A 221 -0.65 -9.98 1.20
N TYR A 222 0.68 -10.15 1.30
CA TYR A 222 1.46 -10.84 0.28
C TYR A 222 1.21 -12.35 0.30
N ASP A 223 0.94 -12.91 1.48
CA ASP A 223 0.81 -14.34 1.74
C ASP A 223 -0.39 -14.59 2.64
N LEU A 224 -1.58 -14.56 2.02
CA LEU A 224 -2.85 -14.74 2.73
C LEU A 224 -3.02 -16.17 3.29
N GLU A 225 -2.53 -17.19 2.57
CA GLU A 225 -2.69 -18.58 2.95
C GLU A 225 -1.91 -18.92 4.23
N ASP A 226 -0.72 -18.31 4.39
CA ASP A 226 0.12 -18.48 5.57
C ASP A 226 -0.08 -17.38 6.63
N THR A 227 -1.14 -16.56 6.48
CA THR A 227 -1.47 -15.49 7.43
C THR A 227 -2.73 -15.81 8.25
N GLU A 228 -2.58 -15.92 9.57
CA GLU A 228 -3.70 -16.03 10.48
C GLU A 228 -4.30 -14.64 10.75
N ILE A 229 -5.60 -14.46 10.51
CA ILE A 229 -6.32 -13.21 10.78
C ILE A 229 -6.98 -13.30 12.15
N ILE A 230 -6.74 -12.31 13.00
CA ILE A 230 -7.18 -12.30 14.40
C ILE A 230 -7.81 -10.95 14.71
N THR A 231 -8.94 -10.94 15.38
CA THR A 231 -9.58 -9.70 15.88
C THR A 231 -10.18 -9.91 17.27
N ASP A 232 -10.26 -8.86 18.06
CA ASP A 232 -10.99 -8.78 19.32
C ASP A 232 -12.41 -8.19 19.15
N GLN A 233 -12.84 -7.93 17.91
CA GLN A 233 -14.12 -7.30 17.60
C GLN A 233 -15.03 -8.24 16.82
N ALA A 234 -16.05 -8.78 17.49
CA ALA A 234 -16.99 -9.73 16.90
C ALA A 234 -17.71 -9.18 15.64
N LYS A 235 -18.03 -7.89 15.64
CA LYS A 235 -18.65 -7.23 14.45
C LYS A 235 -17.75 -7.25 13.23
N ILE A 236 -16.45 -7.05 13.42
CA ILE A 236 -15.46 -7.08 12.32
C ILE A 236 -15.30 -8.51 11.82
N ALA A 237 -15.20 -9.49 12.74
CA ALA A 237 -15.12 -10.90 12.36
C ALA A 237 -16.30 -11.32 11.48
N ALA A 238 -17.54 -11.01 11.90
CA ALA A 238 -18.74 -11.33 11.16
C ALA A 238 -18.76 -10.63 9.77
N LYS A 239 -18.46 -9.33 9.73
CA LYS A 239 -18.43 -8.54 8.48
C LYS A 239 -17.45 -9.12 7.46
N ILE A 240 -16.20 -9.41 7.87
CA ILE A 240 -15.18 -9.91 6.96
C ILE A 240 -15.49 -11.34 6.49
N GLN A 241 -16.03 -12.18 7.38
CA GLN A 241 -16.44 -13.52 7.00
C GLN A 241 -17.57 -13.51 5.98
N GLU A 242 -18.54 -12.58 6.12
CA GLU A 242 -19.64 -12.40 5.17
C GLU A 242 -19.19 -11.78 3.86
N SER A 243 -18.35 -10.73 3.89
CA SER A 243 -17.98 -9.94 2.71
C SER A 243 -16.83 -10.53 1.90
N MET A 244 -15.92 -11.28 2.54
CA MET A 244 -14.68 -11.76 1.93
C MET A 244 -14.48 -13.27 2.03
N GLY A 245 -15.28 -13.97 2.82
CA GLY A 245 -15.18 -15.43 3.00
C GLY A 245 -13.95 -15.91 3.81
N PHE A 246 -13.15 -15.00 4.38
CA PHE A 246 -11.98 -15.40 5.17
C PHE A 246 -12.34 -15.87 6.57
N LYS A 247 -11.67 -16.94 7.01
CA LYS A 247 -11.77 -17.42 8.39
C LYS A 247 -10.98 -16.53 9.33
N ILE A 248 -11.66 -15.96 10.33
CA ILE A 248 -11.06 -15.08 11.33
C ILE A 248 -11.10 -15.76 12.70
N ARG A 249 -10.02 -15.67 13.43
CA ARG A 249 -9.97 -16.04 14.83
C ARG A 249 -10.44 -14.89 15.71
N LEU A 250 -11.61 -15.04 16.35
CA LEU A 250 -12.08 -14.11 17.36
C LEU A 250 -11.32 -14.34 18.67
N TYR A 251 -10.78 -13.27 19.25
CA TYR A 251 -10.11 -13.25 20.54
C TYR A 251 -11.05 -12.67 21.59
N GLU A 252 -11.39 -13.44 22.63
CA GLU A 252 -12.43 -13.08 23.59
C GLU A 252 -11.95 -12.98 25.04
N ASP A 253 -10.63 -12.93 25.28
CA ASP A 253 -10.10 -12.77 26.63
C ASP A 253 -10.39 -11.38 27.18
N LYS A 254 -11.11 -11.32 28.33
CA LYS A 254 -11.47 -10.06 28.99
C LYS A 254 -10.39 -9.52 29.93
N GLN A 255 -9.42 -10.35 30.32
CA GLN A 255 -8.36 -9.97 31.27
C GLN A 255 -7.13 -9.44 30.55
N LEU A 256 -6.82 -9.97 29.36
CA LEU A 256 -5.66 -9.57 28.59
C LEU A 256 -6.13 -9.10 27.21
N SER A 257 -5.92 -7.81 26.88
CA SER A 257 -6.29 -7.31 25.54
C SER A 257 -5.42 -7.93 24.45
N LEU A 258 -5.96 -8.04 23.22
CA LEU A 258 -5.21 -8.50 22.05
C LEU A 258 -3.93 -7.68 21.87
N PHE A 259 -4.00 -6.38 22.07
CA PHE A 259 -2.89 -5.44 21.99
C PHE A 259 -1.77 -5.76 23.03
N ALA A 260 -2.15 -6.11 24.26
CA ALA A 260 -1.20 -6.47 25.31
C ALA A 260 -0.61 -7.87 25.11
N LEU A 261 -1.42 -8.84 24.66
CA LEU A 261 -0.99 -10.21 24.37
C LEU A 261 0.20 -10.25 23.41
N TYR A 262 0.15 -9.42 22.36
CA TYR A 262 1.20 -9.33 21.36
C TYR A 262 2.27 -8.27 21.65
N GLY A 263 2.24 -7.63 22.82
CA GLY A 263 3.23 -6.63 23.23
C GLY A 263 3.35 -5.44 22.26
N LEU A 264 2.26 -5.10 21.57
CA LEU A 264 2.26 -4.12 20.48
C LEU A 264 2.72 -2.73 20.93
N LYS A 265 2.46 -2.34 22.19
CA LYS A 265 2.93 -1.05 22.72
C LYS A 265 4.44 -0.90 22.61
N GLY A 266 5.19 -1.86 23.14
CA GLY A 266 6.66 -1.84 23.07
C GLY A 266 7.18 -1.93 21.64
N GLN A 267 6.53 -2.71 20.78
CA GLN A 267 6.90 -2.82 19.38
C GLN A 267 6.68 -1.52 18.59
N ILE A 268 5.59 -0.77 18.87
CA ILE A 268 5.33 0.55 18.28
C ILE A 268 6.35 1.58 18.80
N GLU A 269 6.65 1.58 20.09
CA GLU A 269 7.66 2.48 20.70
C GLU A 269 9.03 2.23 20.08
N ASN A 270 9.44 0.97 19.91
CA ASN A 270 10.66 0.60 19.21
C ASN A 270 10.66 1.05 17.74
N ALA A 271 9.51 0.92 17.05
CA ALA A 271 9.35 1.40 15.69
C ALA A 271 9.43 2.93 15.56
N LEU A 272 9.24 3.67 16.63
CA LEU A 272 9.36 5.14 16.66
C LEU A 272 10.73 5.60 17.16
N SER A 273 11.57 4.69 17.68
CA SER A 273 12.91 5.01 18.15
C SER A 273 13.87 5.29 16.98
N ARG A 274 14.74 6.27 17.12
CA ARG A 274 15.81 6.56 16.16
C ARG A 274 16.75 5.38 15.96
N ARG A 275 17.06 4.64 17.05
CA ARG A 275 17.95 3.48 17.06
C ARG A 275 17.18 2.18 17.05
N VAL A 276 17.57 1.26 16.16
CA VAL A 276 17.01 -0.10 16.07
C VAL A 276 18.12 -1.12 16.26
N TRP A 277 17.99 -1.94 17.28
CA TRP A 277 19.01 -2.97 17.59
C TRP A 277 18.85 -4.21 16.70
N LEU A 278 19.97 -4.78 16.30
CA LEU A 278 20.07 -6.02 15.55
C LEU A 278 20.45 -7.20 16.48
N LYS A 279 20.14 -8.41 16.05
CA LYS A 279 20.45 -9.64 16.82
C LYS A 279 21.96 -9.84 17.05
N SER A 280 22.78 -9.41 16.11
CA SER A 280 24.26 -9.43 16.19
C SER A 280 24.82 -8.46 17.22
N GLY A 281 24.01 -7.57 17.80
CA GLY A 281 24.45 -6.47 18.67
C GLY A 281 24.87 -5.20 17.90
N GLY A 282 24.76 -5.20 16.58
CA GLY A 282 24.78 -4.00 15.76
C GLY A 282 23.46 -3.22 15.87
N TYR A 283 23.38 -2.10 15.22
CA TYR A 283 22.14 -1.28 15.22
C TYR A 283 22.04 -0.41 13.98
N LEU A 284 20.81 -0.05 13.63
CA LEU A 284 20.50 0.97 12.65
C LEU A 284 20.24 2.32 13.33
N ILE A 285 20.69 3.39 12.71
CA ILE A 285 20.21 4.75 12.98
C ILE A 285 19.35 5.19 11.81
N ILE A 286 18.11 5.57 12.07
CA ILE A 286 17.15 5.98 11.04
C ILE A 286 16.82 7.45 11.23
N ASP A 287 17.30 8.28 10.32
CA ASP A 287 17.17 9.73 10.37
C ASP A 287 16.33 10.25 9.19
N PRO A 288 15.03 10.54 9.42
CA PRO A 288 14.22 11.21 8.42
C PRO A 288 14.58 12.70 8.36
N THR A 289 15.05 13.15 7.19
CA THR A 289 15.28 14.57 6.90
C THR A 289 14.07 15.16 6.13
N GLU A 290 14.18 16.40 5.70
CA GLU A 290 13.14 17.04 4.89
C GLU A 290 13.06 16.44 3.47
N ALA A 291 14.21 16.10 2.87
CA ALA A 291 14.30 15.64 1.49
C ALA A 291 14.35 14.12 1.36
N LEU A 292 14.98 13.42 2.30
CA LEU A 292 15.22 11.98 2.23
C LEU A 292 15.34 11.36 3.63
N THR A 293 15.33 10.04 3.71
CA THR A 293 15.65 9.30 4.94
C THR A 293 17.02 8.66 4.79
N VAL A 294 17.88 8.82 5.80
CA VAL A 294 19.18 8.13 5.88
C VAL A 294 19.08 7.00 6.90
N ILE A 295 19.63 5.85 6.55
CA ILE A 295 19.77 4.69 7.43
C ILE A 295 21.27 4.34 7.50
N ASP A 296 21.84 4.49 8.68
CA ASP A 296 23.24 4.19 8.94
C ASP A 296 23.35 2.87 9.73
N VAL A 297 24.18 1.94 9.26
CA VAL A 297 24.39 0.62 9.86
C VAL A 297 25.65 0.62 10.70
N ASN A 298 25.48 0.39 11.99
CA ASN A 298 26.58 0.39 12.96
C ASN A 298 26.85 -1.03 13.50
N THR A 299 28.15 -1.32 13.67
CA THR A 299 28.59 -2.53 14.34
C THR A 299 28.50 -2.37 15.83
N GLY A 300 28.11 -2.88 16.69
CA GLY A 300 28.45 -2.76 18.13
C GLY A 300 29.94 -3.02 18.41
N LYS A 301 30.27 -4.06 19.15
CA LYS A 301 31.65 -4.47 19.39
C LYS A 301 32.08 -5.52 18.34
N ALA A 302 32.89 -5.12 17.38
CA ALA A 302 33.44 -6.05 16.38
C ALA A 302 34.59 -6.93 16.95
N PRO A 303 34.75 -8.20 16.47
CA PRO A 303 35.86 -9.06 16.82
C PRO A 303 37.24 -8.49 16.44
N GLY A 304 38.31 -8.87 17.16
CA GLY A 304 39.64 -8.32 16.90
C GLY A 304 40.33 -8.84 15.64
N LYS A 305 40.10 -10.11 15.24
CA LYS A 305 40.77 -10.75 14.09
C LYS A 305 40.10 -10.37 12.77
N LYS A 306 40.89 -10.06 11.72
CA LYS A 306 40.41 -9.56 10.43
C LYS A 306 39.37 -10.50 9.79
N LYS A 307 39.62 -11.80 9.70
CA LYS A 307 38.72 -12.78 9.07
C LYS A 307 37.39 -12.93 9.85
N GLU A 308 37.43 -12.93 11.16
CA GLU A 308 36.24 -12.97 12.01
C GLU A 308 35.43 -11.68 11.89
N ARG A 309 36.12 -10.56 11.71
CA ARG A 309 35.51 -9.23 11.53
C ARG A 309 34.76 -9.10 10.20
N GLU A 310 35.33 -9.59 9.08
CA GLU A 310 34.64 -9.61 7.79
C GLU A 310 33.38 -10.47 7.83
N ALA A 311 33.40 -11.65 8.39
CA ALA A 311 32.25 -12.51 8.56
C ALA A 311 31.19 -11.85 9.46
N PHE A 312 31.61 -11.16 10.51
CA PHE A 312 30.72 -10.40 11.40
C PHE A 312 30.09 -9.22 10.68
N TYR A 313 30.82 -8.46 9.87
CA TYR A 313 30.28 -7.35 9.08
C TYR A 313 29.24 -7.85 8.06
N PHE A 314 29.52 -8.94 7.35
CA PHE A 314 28.59 -9.53 6.43
C PHE A 314 27.29 -9.98 7.13
N GLN A 315 27.41 -10.65 8.29
CA GLN A 315 26.25 -11.07 9.06
C GLN A 315 25.44 -9.88 9.56
N THR A 316 26.11 -8.83 10.10
CA THR A 316 25.44 -7.61 10.56
C THR A 316 24.74 -6.89 9.41
N ASN A 317 25.36 -6.80 8.24
CA ASN A 317 24.77 -6.20 7.05
C ASN A 317 23.53 -6.99 6.55
N LYS A 318 23.55 -8.32 6.61
CA LYS A 318 22.36 -9.13 6.27
C LYS A 318 21.20 -8.85 7.21
N GLU A 319 21.44 -8.82 8.52
CA GLU A 319 20.44 -8.45 9.51
C GLU A 319 19.93 -7.03 9.28
N ALA A 320 20.83 -6.09 8.99
CA ALA A 320 20.51 -4.70 8.69
C ALA A 320 19.63 -4.56 7.44
N ALA A 321 19.89 -5.33 6.37
CA ALA A 321 19.10 -5.31 5.15
C ALA A 321 17.66 -5.78 5.38
N ILE A 322 17.48 -6.87 6.13
CA ILE A 322 16.17 -7.40 6.53
C ILE A 322 15.43 -6.37 7.39
N GLU A 323 16.12 -5.84 8.40
CA GLU A 323 15.53 -4.92 9.36
C GLU A 323 15.21 -3.56 8.71
N ALA A 324 16.09 -3.01 7.86
CA ALA A 324 15.83 -1.76 7.14
C ALA A 324 14.57 -1.89 6.28
N ALA A 325 14.44 -2.95 5.48
CA ALA A 325 13.25 -3.19 4.67
C ALA A 325 11.97 -3.32 5.54
N ARG A 326 12.06 -3.97 6.71
CA ARG A 326 10.96 -4.05 7.68
C ARG A 326 10.61 -2.67 8.23
N GLN A 327 11.60 -1.86 8.62
CA GLN A 327 11.41 -0.53 9.17
C GLN A 327 10.77 0.44 8.17
N LEU A 328 11.06 0.31 6.86
CA LEU A 328 10.37 1.08 5.82
C LEU A 328 8.86 0.82 5.84
N ARG A 329 8.45 -0.44 6.02
CA ARG A 329 7.03 -0.85 6.10
C ARG A 329 6.38 -0.41 7.40
N VAL A 330 7.00 -0.71 8.55
CA VAL A 330 6.46 -0.42 9.89
C VAL A 330 6.26 1.09 10.09
N ARG A 331 7.25 1.90 9.73
CA ARG A 331 7.22 3.36 9.89
C ARG A 331 6.49 4.07 8.76
N ASN A 332 6.14 3.37 7.69
CA ASN A 332 5.66 3.93 6.43
C ASN A 332 6.60 5.04 5.90
N ILE A 333 7.92 4.81 5.95
CA ILE A 333 8.92 5.71 5.38
C ILE A 333 8.75 5.72 3.86
N SER A 334 8.76 6.89 3.23
CA SER A 334 8.53 7.04 1.80
C SER A 334 9.40 8.16 1.20
N GLY A 335 9.52 8.19 -0.11
CA GLY A 335 10.40 9.10 -0.83
C GLY A 335 11.77 8.47 -1.09
N MET A 336 12.82 9.28 -1.10
CA MET A 336 14.20 8.83 -1.27
C MET A 336 14.75 8.29 0.05
N ILE A 337 15.41 7.15 0.00
CA ILE A 337 16.06 6.51 1.15
C ILE A 337 17.49 6.16 0.76
N LEU A 338 18.44 6.50 1.61
CA LEU A 338 19.83 6.11 1.49
C LEU A 338 20.19 5.16 2.63
N ILE A 339 20.86 4.06 2.32
CA ILE A 339 21.36 3.12 3.32
C ILE A 339 22.88 3.07 3.21
N ASP A 340 23.56 3.32 4.33
CA ASP A 340 24.99 3.18 4.48
C ASP A 340 25.30 1.86 5.24
N PHE A 341 25.72 0.84 4.48
CA PHE A 341 26.11 -0.45 5.04
C PHE A 341 27.57 -0.44 5.46
N ILE A 342 27.91 -1.30 6.40
CA ILE A 342 29.31 -1.50 6.80
C ILE A 342 30.11 -1.97 5.58
N ASN A 343 31.23 -1.32 5.30
CA ASN A 343 32.10 -1.67 4.19
C ASN A 343 32.62 -3.11 4.30
N MET A 344 32.55 -3.86 3.20
CA MET A 344 33.02 -5.23 3.05
C MET A 344 34.02 -5.31 1.90
N GLU A 345 35.12 -6.08 2.09
CA GLU A 345 36.14 -6.28 1.05
C GLU A 345 35.68 -7.27 -0.04
N SER A 346 34.86 -8.24 0.33
CA SER A 346 34.36 -9.31 -0.57
C SER A 346 33.24 -8.82 -1.49
N LYS A 347 33.51 -8.80 -2.80
CA LYS A 347 32.48 -8.49 -3.82
C LYS A 347 31.33 -9.50 -3.84
N ALA A 348 31.63 -10.79 -3.61
CA ALA A 348 30.60 -11.83 -3.56
C ALA A 348 29.63 -11.64 -2.39
N ASP A 349 30.13 -11.18 -1.23
CA ASP A 349 29.28 -10.86 -0.08
C ASP A 349 28.44 -9.60 -0.34
N GLN A 350 28.98 -8.59 -1.03
CA GLN A 350 28.25 -7.41 -1.47
C GLN A 350 27.09 -7.79 -2.41
N GLU A 351 27.33 -8.62 -3.42
CA GLU A 351 26.30 -9.09 -4.35
C GLU A 351 25.22 -9.90 -3.64
N THR A 352 25.60 -10.76 -2.69
CA THR A 352 24.68 -11.53 -1.86
C THR A 352 23.81 -10.60 -1.01
N LEU A 353 24.40 -9.57 -0.39
CA LEU A 353 23.68 -8.55 0.39
C LEU A 353 22.66 -7.80 -0.46
N LEU A 354 23.06 -7.36 -1.67
CA LEU A 354 22.18 -6.64 -2.59
C LEU A 354 20.99 -7.51 -3.04
N THR A 355 21.25 -8.79 -3.30
CA THR A 355 20.20 -9.76 -3.67
C THR A 355 19.21 -9.92 -2.54
N LEU A 356 19.69 -10.15 -1.31
CA LEU A 356 18.87 -10.26 -0.12
C LEU A 356 18.01 -9.00 0.10
N LEU A 357 18.63 -7.81 0.00
CA LEU A 357 17.89 -6.55 0.17
C LEU A 357 16.77 -6.42 -0.86
N LYS A 358 17.05 -6.70 -2.14
CA LYS A 358 16.04 -6.66 -3.21
C LYS A 358 14.88 -7.62 -2.95
N GLU A 359 15.17 -8.81 -2.42
CA GLU A 359 14.14 -9.79 -2.02
C GLU A 359 13.27 -9.26 -0.86
N GLN A 360 13.89 -8.65 0.15
CA GLN A 360 13.13 -8.08 1.27
C GLN A 360 12.27 -6.88 0.84
N LEU A 361 12.77 -6.02 -0.05
CA LEU A 361 11.99 -4.91 -0.60
C LEU A 361 10.77 -5.37 -1.43
N ARG A 362 10.84 -6.56 -2.06
CA ARG A 362 9.69 -7.14 -2.80
C ARG A 362 8.51 -7.52 -1.91
N LYS A 363 8.73 -7.72 -0.59
CA LYS A 363 7.64 -8.01 0.36
C LYS A 363 6.76 -6.79 0.63
N ASP A 364 7.24 -5.58 0.31
CA ASP A 364 6.49 -4.36 0.54
C ASP A 364 5.26 -4.29 -0.39
N PRO A 365 4.03 -4.11 0.13
CA PRO A 365 2.84 -3.92 -0.68
C PRO A 365 2.87 -2.58 -1.44
N ILE A 366 3.61 -1.59 -0.93
CA ILE A 366 3.82 -0.30 -1.59
C ILE A 366 5.04 -0.42 -2.52
N GLN A 367 4.95 0.17 -3.70
CA GLN A 367 6.04 0.15 -4.67
C GLN A 367 7.32 0.71 -4.06
N THR A 368 8.29 -0.18 -3.83
CA THR A 368 9.62 0.11 -3.29
C THR A 368 10.65 -0.43 -4.27
N VAL A 369 11.56 0.42 -4.71
CA VAL A 369 12.50 0.12 -5.79
C VAL A 369 13.92 0.39 -5.31
N PHE A 370 14.79 -0.62 -5.43
CA PHE A 370 16.23 -0.42 -5.42
C PHE A 370 16.62 0.34 -6.69
N VAL A 371 17.23 1.50 -6.54
CA VAL A 371 17.62 2.37 -7.66
C VAL A 371 19.04 2.05 -8.10
N ASP A 372 20.01 2.26 -7.21
CA ASP A 372 21.43 2.08 -7.53
C ASP A 372 22.29 1.89 -6.28
N LEU A 373 23.57 1.54 -6.50
CA LEU A 373 24.66 1.61 -5.54
C LEU A 373 25.61 2.73 -5.98
N THR A 374 25.67 3.80 -5.20
CA THR A 374 26.50 4.96 -5.53
C THR A 374 28.00 4.63 -5.52
N LYS A 375 28.82 5.47 -6.15
CA LYS A 375 30.29 5.37 -6.10
C LYS A 375 30.86 5.50 -4.67
N LEU A 376 30.09 6.06 -3.76
CA LEU A 376 30.45 6.19 -2.34
C LEU A 376 30.06 4.96 -1.50
N GLY A 377 29.41 3.95 -2.11
CA GLY A 377 28.95 2.75 -1.43
C GLY A 377 27.57 2.85 -0.79
N LEU A 378 26.86 3.97 -0.99
CA LEU A 378 25.49 4.16 -0.47
C LEU A 378 24.48 3.46 -1.37
N ILE A 379 23.51 2.78 -0.77
CA ILE A 379 22.41 2.18 -1.50
C ILE A 379 21.25 3.18 -1.60
N GLU A 380 20.77 3.38 -2.82
CA GLU A 380 19.64 4.24 -3.14
C GLU A 380 18.36 3.42 -3.30
N ILE A 381 17.32 3.82 -2.56
CA ILE A 381 15.98 3.23 -2.62
C ILE A 381 14.96 4.34 -2.80
N THR A 382 13.91 4.06 -3.56
CA THR A 382 12.72 4.91 -3.60
C THR A 382 11.50 4.12 -3.17
N ARG A 383 10.63 4.71 -2.34
CA ARG A 383 9.34 4.14 -1.94
C ARG A 383 8.22 5.14 -2.20
N LYS A 384 7.18 4.70 -2.91
CA LYS A 384 6.05 5.55 -3.27
C LYS A 384 5.37 6.09 -2.02
N LYS A 385 5.13 7.40 -1.98
CA LYS A 385 4.38 8.04 -0.89
C LYS A 385 2.89 7.91 -1.16
N THR A 386 2.16 7.17 -0.32
CA THR A 386 0.71 6.96 -0.41
C THR A 386 -0.03 7.61 0.75
N ALA A 387 0.56 7.60 1.95
CA ALA A 387 -0.01 8.13 3.17
C ALA A 387 1.07 8.77 4.06
N ALA A 388 0.66 9.39 5.16
CA ALA A 388 1.55 9.92 6.18
C ALA A 388 2.35 8.80 6.87
N SER A 389 3.56 9.11 7.37
CA SER A 389 4.36 8.19 8.16
C SER A 389 3.70 7.88 9.51
N LEU A 390 4.11 6.78 10.15
CA LEU A 390 3.62 6.40 11.49
C LEU A 390 3.81 7.53 12.51
N ALA A 391 4.98 8.17 12.51
CA ALA A 391 5.28 9.30 13.42
C ALA A 391 4.34 10.49 13.16
N GLU A 392 4.08 10.83 11.88
CA GLU A 392 3.15 11.90 11.51
C GLU A 392 1.71 11.57 11.93
N LYS A 393 1.24 10.31 11.74
CA LYS A 393 -0.11 9.87 12.14
C LYS A 393 -0.31 9.93 13.67
N LEU A 394 0.71 9.59 14.44
CA LEU A 394 0.66 9.60 15.90
C LEU A 394 1.00 10.98 16.52
N GLY A 395 1.15 12.04 15.71
CA GLY A 395 1.41 13.41 16.17
C GLY A 395 2.77 13.59 16.84
N ARG A 396 3.71 12.66 16.66
CA ARG A 396 5.08 12.81 17.19
C ARG A 396 5.89 13.73 16.29
N SER A 397 6.36 14.83 16.85
CA SER A 397 7.22 15.76 16.12
C SER A 397 8.60 15.13 15.88
N ARG A 398 9.26 15.54 14.78
CA ARG A 398 10.64 15.10 14.47
C ARG A 398 11.64 15.34 15.62
N LYS A 399 11.34 16.29 16.55
CA LYS A 399 12.19 16.61 17.71
C LYS A 399 12.08 15.59 18.85
N GLU A 400 11.00 14.80 18.91
CA GLU A 400 10.80 13.78 19.96
C GLU A 400 11.37 12.40 19.54
N THR A 401 11.78 12.28 18.28
CA THR A 401 12.42 11.07 17.74
C THR A 401 13.97 11.18 17.72
N LEU A 402 14.53 12.31 18.09
CA LEU A 402 15.96 12.56 18.28
C LEU A 402 16.37 12.33 19.73
#